data_38178b19a35c99fbe42a4f7727e04195
#
_entry.id   38178b19a35c99fbe42a4f7727e04195
#
_cell.length_a   1.000
_cell.length_b   1.000
_cell.length_c   1.000
_cell.angle_alpha   90.00
_cell.angle_beta   90.00
_cell.angle_gamma   90.00
#
_symmetry.space_group_name_H-M   'P 1'
#
loop_
_entity.id
_entity.type
_entity.pdbx_description
1 polymer ?
#
loop_
_entity_poly.entity_id
_entity_poly.type
_entity_poly.pdbx_seq_one_letter_code
_entity_poly.pdbx_strand_id
1 'polypeptide(L)'
;MKPIPFSPPRIDQKTIDAVTEVLLSGWITTGPKTRELESRINEYCSSKRTLCLNAWTNAVELVLRWYGVGPGDEVIVPAYTYSATANIVLHVGAKPVMVDVEKGKFTIDIAQIERHITPATKVIMPVDIGGMPCDYDFIMDLVNRADVKSAFTAANERQKQLGRILVISDAAHSFGASYKGRKVGGQADVMGFSFHAVKNLTTAEGGAITLNLPVPFDNDEVWRSINVAALHGQTKDALTKTQAGQWRYDIVEPGYKCNMTDIQAAIGLVELDRYDNDTLVRRKAICAQYNSKFSSQSWFDAPLFETTDSESCYHLYMLHVSGMSEAQRDEVIRLVAEQGIALNVHFQPLPLLSLYKGLGYRMEDYPNAWQQYAAEISLPVYYNLSDEDVDRVAGSVIEAVNQVLRA
;
A
#
# COMPACT_ATOMS: atom_id res chain seq x y z
N MET A 1 -18.89 -21.56 -19.02
CA MET A 1 -18.67 -20.09 -19.18
C MET A 1 -17.18 -19.79 -18.97
N LYS A 2 -16.64 -18.74 -19.60
CA LYS A 2 -15.23 -18.35 -19.41
C LYS A 2 -15.00 -17.95 -17.95
N PRO A 3 -13.92 -18.42 -17.28
CA PRO A 3 -13.61 -18.00 -15.93
C PRO A 3 -13.32 -16.49 -15.84
N ILE A 4 -13.73 -15.85 -14.75
CA ILE A 4 -13.41 -14.47 -14.43
C ILE A 4 -12.35 -14.49 -13.33
N PRO A 5 -11.08 -14.13 -13.63
CA PRO A 5 -10.02 -14.04 -12.62
C PRO A 5 -10.21 -12.81 -11.72
N PHE A 6 -9.51 -12.79 -10.57
CA PHE A 6 -9.68 -11.71 -9.60
C PHE A 6 -9.04 -10.38 -10.05
N SER A 7 -7.75 -10.37 -10.42
CA SER A 7 -7.03 -9.14 -10.76
C SER A 7 -5.79 -9.41 -11.63
N PRO A 8 -5.95 -9.85 -12.89
CA PRO A 8 -4.82 -10.00 -13.81
C PRO A 8 -4.27 -8.62 -14.20
N PRO A 9 -2.93 -8.48 -14.37
CA PRO A 9 -2.33 -7.27 -14.87
C PRO A 9 -2.69 -7.00 -16.32
N ARG A 10 -2.63 -5.74 -16.73
CA ARG A 10 -2.74 -5.35 -18.14
C ARG A 10 -1.36 -5.44 -18.79
N ILE A 11 -1.20 -6.39 -19.70
CA ILE A 11 0.00 -6.50 -20.56
C ILE A 11 -0.44 -6.37 -22.01
N ASP A 12 0.03 -5.35 -22.70
CA ASP A 12 -0.26 -5.07 -24.10
C ASP A 12 1.03 -4.80 -24.90
N GLN A 13 0.89 -4.50 -26.18
CA GLN A 13 2.04 -4.32 -27.08
C GLN A 13 2.95 -3.18 -26.61
N LYS A 14 2.40 -2.08 -26.05
CA LYS A 14 3.21 -0.96 -25.52
C LYS A 14 4.12 -1.43 -24.38
N THR A 15 3.62 -2.28 -23.49
CA THR A 15 4.41 -2.86 -22.39
C THR A 15 5.53 -3.77 -22.94
N ILE A 16 5.18 -4.62 -23.94
CA ILE A 16 6.14 -5.53 -24.58
C ILE A 16 7.25 -4.72 -25.30
N ASP A 17 6.88 -3.69 -26.04
CA ASP A 17 7.83 -2.85 -26.78
C ASP A 17 8.79 -2.12 -25.83
N ALA A 18 8.29 -1.55 -24.73
CA ALA A 18 9.10 -0.85 -23.74
C ALA A 18 10.12 -1.79 -23.06
N VAL A 19 9.71 -3.01 -22.71
CA VAL A 19 10.63 -4.03 -22.16
C VAL A 19 11.64 -4.47 -23.20
N THR A 20 11.21 -4.66 -24.45
CA THR A 20 12.09 -5.03 -25.56
C THR A 20 13.17 -3.96 -25.80
N GLU A 21 12.81 -2.67 -25.76
CA GLU A 21 13.77 -1.56 -25.86
C GLU A 21 14.86 -1.66 -24.78
N VAL A 22 14.48 -1.93 -23.52
CA VAL A 22 15.43 -2.12 -22.42
C VAL A 22 16.36 -3.32 -22.68
N LEU A 23 15.81 -4.45 -23.10
CA LEU A 23 16.62 -5.64 -23.42
C LEU A 23 17.62 -5.40 -24.54
N LEU A 24 17.20 -4.70 -25.61
CA LEU A 24 18.06 -4.35 -26.75
C LEU A 24 19.12 -3.32 -26.39
N SER A 25 18.87 -2.43 -25.42
CA SER A 25 19.86 -1.49 -24.91
C SER A 25 21.06 -2.14 -24.22
N GLY A 26 20.89 -3.39 -23.74
CA GLY A 26 21.86 -4.09 -22.91
C GLY A 26 21.95 -3.60 -21.46
N TRP A 27 21.20 -2.55 -21.09
CA TRP A 27 21.16 -2.05 -19.72
C TRP A 27 19.91 -2.55 -19.00
N ILE A 28 20.01 -3.65 -18.27
CA ILE A 28 18.86 -4.35 -17.67
C ILE A 28 18.76 -4.22 -16.14
N THR A 29 19.79 -3.71 -15.46
CA THR A 29 19.79 -3.44 -14.01
C THR A 29 19.32 -2.01 -13.74
N THR A 30 19.44 -1.52 -12.50
CA THR A 30 19.09 -0.11 -12.18
C THR A 30 19.86 0.85 -13.05
N GLY A 31 19.15 1.71 -13.76
CA GLY A 31 19.75 2.64 -14.72
C GLY A 31 18.83 3.79 -15.12
N PRO A 32 18.88 4.23 -16.38
CA PRO A 32 18.14 5.40 -16.85
C PRO A 32 16.61 5.29 -16.69
N LYS A 33 16.01 4.12 -16.97
CA LYS A 33 14.55 3.93 -16.87
C LYS A 33 14.08 3.97 -15.40
N THR A 34 14.86 3.42 -14.48
CA THR A 34 14.55 3.52 -13.05
C THR A 34 14.60 4.97 -12.57
N ARG A 35 15.61 5.76 -13.00
CA ARG A 35 15.71 7.19 -12.66
C ARG A 35 14.59 8.02 -13.28
N GLU A 36 14.19 7.70 -14.50
CA GLU A 36 13.06 8.32 -15.19
C GLU A 36 11.76 8.04 -14.41
N LEU A 37 11.51 6.80 -14.00
CA LEU A 37 10.34 6.41 -13.22
C LEU A 37 10.30 7.13 -11.87
N GLU A 38 11.43 7.19 -11.14
CA GLU A 38 11.55 7.96 -9.89
C GLU A 38 11.18 9.43 -10.07
N SER A 39 11.71 10.07 -11.10
CA SER A 39 11.43 11.48 -11.42
C SER A 39 9.95 11.71 -11.73
N ARG A 40 9.35 10.84 -12.53
CA ARG A 40 7.96 10.96 -12.94
C ARG A 40 6.97 10.67 -11.79
N ILE A 41 7.27 9.70 -10.92
CA ILE A 41 6.49 9.47 -9.70
C ILE A 41 6.62 10.67 -8.78
N ASN A 42 7.82 11.23 -8.63
CA ASN A 42 8.05 12.43 -7.82
C ASN A 42 7.20 13.61 -8.27
N GLU A 43 7.14 13.86 -9.58
CA GLU A 43 6.29 14.89 -10.17
C GLU A 43 4.80 14.58 -9.98
N TYR A 44 4.38 13.35 -10.28
CA TYR A 44 2.99 12.91 -10.17
C TYR A 44 2.44 13.05 -8.75
N CYS A 45 3.23 12.66 -7.75
CA CYS A 45 2.87 12.73 -6.32
C CYS A 45 3.16 14.10 -5.68
N SER A 46 3.82 15.01 -6.38
CA SER A 46 4.32 16.28 -5.82
C SER A 46 5.13 16.08 -4.54
N SER A 47 5.93 15.00 -4.51
CA SER A 47 6.83 14.68 -3.38
C SER A 47 8.18 15.38 -3.52
N LYS A 48 8.99 15.42 -2.45
CA LYS A 48 10.33 16.04 -2.50
C LYS A 48 11.35 15.13 -3.18
N ARG A 49 11.25 13.81 -2.93
CA ARG A 49 12.12 12.81 -3.54
C ARG A 49 11.43 11.46 -3.61
N THR A 50 11.76 10.64 -4.62
CA THR A 50 11.25 9.28 -4.79
C THR A 50 12.39 8.29 -4.99
N LEU A 51 12.31 7.10 -4.38
CA LEU A 51 13.23 5.98 -4.58
C LEU A 51 12.43 4.74 -4.96
N CYS A 52 12.76 4.12 -6.10
CA CYS A 52 12.18 2.87 -6.57
C CYS A 52 13.01 1.67 -6.13
N LEU A 53 12.34 0.65 -5.63
CA LEU A 53 12.92 -0.58 -5.08
C LEU A 53 12.15 -1.81 -5.61
N ASN A 54 12.64 -3.01 -5.30
CA ASN A 54 12.05 -4.26 -5.81
C ASN A 54 10.72 -4.65 -5.14
N ALA A 55 10.34 -4.02 -4.02
CA ALA A 55 9.07 -4.25 -3.32
C ALA A 55 8.80 -3.13 -2.30
N TRP A 56 7.51 -2.90 -1.99
CA TRP A 56 7.09 -2.05 -0.87
C TRP A 56 7.74 -2.48 0.45
N THR A 57 7.74 -3.79 0.72
CA THR A 57 8.26 -4.37 1.96
C THR A 57 9.69 -3.95 2.24
N ASN A 58 10.58 -4.13 1.26
CA ASN A 58 11.98 -3.75 1.40
C ASN A 58 12.15 -2.23 1.47
N ALA A 59 11.35 -1.49 0.70
CA ALA A 59 11.42 -0.04 0.67
C ALA A 59 11.12 0.57 2.04
N VAL A 60 10.04 0.15 2.69
CA VAL A 60 9.62 0.68 3.99
C VAL A 60 10.45 0.10 5.14
N GLU A 61 10.89 -1.17 5.06
CA GLU A 61 11.84 -1.72 6.04
C GLU A 61 13.14 -0.92 6.08
N LEU A 62 13.67 -0.53 4.92
CA LEU A 62 14.88 0.31 4.86
C LEU A 62 14.65 1.70 5.49
N VAL A 63 13.45 2.26 5.38
CA VAL A 63 13.10 3.52 6.09
C VAL A 63 13.11 3.32 7.61
N LEU A 64 12.52 2.23 8.12
CA LEU A 64 12.56 1.89 9.55
C LEU A 64 14.00 1.76 10.04
N ARG A 65 14.85 1.05 9.30
CA ARG A 65 16.29 0.90 9.62
C ARG A 65 17.03 2.23 9.55
N TRP A 66 16.79 3.02 8.51
CA TRP A 66 17.35 4.35 8.38
C TRP A 66 16.95 5.24 9.58
N TYR A 67 15.71 5.22 10.00
CA TYR A 67 15.23 6.00 11.15
C TYR A 67 15.74 5.44 12.49
N GLY A 68 16.34 4.23 12.47
CA GLY A 68 16.93 3.57 13.63
C GLY A 68 15.88 2.96 14.56
N VAL A 69 14.78 2.47 14.01
CA VAL A 69 13.78 1.67 14.74
C VAL A 69 14.36 0.29 15.03
N GLY A 70 14.22 -0.18 16.26
CA GLY A 70 14.81 -1.46 16.70
C GLY A 70 14.18 -2.01 17.98
N PRO A 71 14.90 -2.95 18.63
CA PRO A 71 14.43 -3.58 19.88
C PRO A 71 14.09 -2.55 20.97
N GLY A 72 12.91 -2.68 21.57
CA GLY A 72 12.39 -1.76 22.57
C GLY A 72 11.55 -0.61 22.02
N ASP A 73 11.57 -0.38 20.70
CA ASP A 73 10.72 0.60 20.04
C ASP A 73 9.35 -0.02 19.67
N GLU A 74 8.36 0.86 19.52
CA GLU A 74 6.99 0.53 19.13
C GLU A 74 6.63 1.23 17.82
N VAL A 75 5.91 0.49 16.95
CA VAL A 75 5.31 1.02 15.72
C VAL A 75 3.80 0.75 15.75
N ILE A 76 3.00 1.81 15.68
CA ILE A 76 1.54 1.69 15.64
C ILE A 76 1.10 1.33 14.22
N VAL A 77 0.31 0.25 14.09
CA VAL A 77 -0.22 -0.29 12.83
C VAL A 77 -1.70 -0.66 13.00
N PRO A 78 -2.54 -0.65 11.95
CA PRO A 78 -3.90 -1.18 12.07
C PRO A 78 -3.89 -2.71 12.23
N ALA A 79 -4.84 -3.26 12.97
CA ALA A 79 -5.06 -4.71 13.06
C ALA A 79 -5.59 -5.30 11.74
N TYR A 80 -6.23 -4.48 10.93
CA TYR A 80 -6.79 -4.82 9.63
C TYR A 80 -5.87 -4.32 8.51
N THR A 81 -4.95 -5.17 8.08
CA THR A 81 -4.01 -4.88 7.00
C THR A 81 -3.38 -6.17 6.47
N TYR A 82 -2.63 -6.06 5.38
CA TYR A 82 -1.76 -7.15 4.92
C TYR A 82 -0.56 -7.32 5.87
N SER A 83 -0.12 -8.57 6.03
CA SER A 83 0.93 -8.92 7.00
C SER A 83 2.27 -8.16 6.81
N ALA A 84 2.58 -7.70 5.60
CA ALA A 84 3.83 -6.98 5.33
C ALA A 84 4.00 -5.75 6.23
N THR A 85 2.91 -5.00 6.50
CA THR A 85 2.90 -3.81 7.36
C THR A 85 3.46 -4.09 8.76
N ALA A 86 3.07 -5.22 9.37
CA ALA A 86 3.55 -5.59 10.70
C ALA A 86 4.83 -6.45 10.67
N ASN A 87 5.05 -7.25 9.61
CA ASN A 87 6.24 -8.08 9.48
C ASN A 87 7.53 -7.25 9.45
N ILE A 88 7.56 -6.12 8.73
CA ILE A 88 8.74 -5.26 8.68
C ILE A 88 9.08 -4.64 10.04
N VAL A 89 8.09 -4.44 10.91
CA VAL A 89 8.31 -4.01 12.30
C VAL A 89 9.03 -5.11 13.09
N LEU A 90 8.60 -6.37 12.91
CA LEU A 90 9.25 -7.52 13.53
C LEU A 90 10.66 -7.76 12.95
N HIS A 91 10.88 -7.53 11.64
CA HIS A 91 12.18 -7.67 11.01
C HIS A 91 13.24 -6.73 11.60
N VAL A 92 12.85 -5.53 12.02
CA VAL A 92 13.77 -4.59 12.69
C VAL A 92 13.87 -4.85 14.20
N GLY A 93 13.15 -5.84 14.74
CA GLY A 93 13.15 -6.20 16.16
C GLY A 93 12.27 -5.31 17.04
N ALA A 94 11.46 -4.43 16.45
CA ALA A 94 10.52 -3.59 17.15
C ALA A 94 9.19 -4.32 17.40
N LYS A 95 8.34 -3.72 18.24
CA LYS A 95 7.03 -4.26 18.58
C LYS A 95 5.95 -3.56 17.73
N PRO A 96 5.16 -4.29 16.91
CA PRO A 96 3.95 -3.72 16.33
C PRO A 96 2.91 -3.50 17.43
N VAL A 97 2.38 -2.30 17.53
CA VAL A 97 1.26 -1.96 18.41
C VAL A 97 0.02 -1.87 17.53
N MET A 98 -0.80 -2.93 17.55
CA MET A 98 -1.99 -2.97 16.73
C MET A 98 -3.09 -2.12 17.35
N VAL A 99 -3.80 -1.37 16.52
CA VAL A 99 -5.00 -0.61 16.89
C VAL A 99 -6.16 -0.99 15.97
N ASP A 100 -7.38 -0.80 16.43
CA ASP A 100 -8.56 -1.14 15.66
C ASP A 100 -8.77 -0.16 14.50
N VAL A 101 -9.69 -0.47 13.62
CA VAL A 101 -10.14 0.43 12.55
C VAL A 101 -11.34 1.25 13.03
N GLU A 102 -11.63 2.35 12.34
CA GLU A 102 -12.82 3.13 12.59
C GLU A 102 -14.10 2.29 12.37
N LYS A 103 -15.10 2.52 13.20
CA LYS A 103 -16.38 1.80 13.08
C LYS A 103 -17.00 2.03 11.69
N GLY A 104 -17.29 0.94 10.98
CA GLY A 104 -17.86 0.98 9.63
C GLY A 104 -16.87 1.36 8.53
N LYS A 105 -15.57 1.43 8.84
CA LYS A 105 -14.50 1.70 7.87
C LYS A 105 -13.38 0.66 7.97
N PHE A 106 -12.50 0.65 7.00
CA PHE A 106 -11.31 -0.21 6.98
C PHE A 106 -10.03 0.53 7.38
N THR A 107 -10.08 1.86 7.50
CA THR A 107 -8.94 2.70 7.86
C THR A 107 -8.72 2.73 9.38
N ILE A 108 -7.47 2.95 9.78
CA ILE A 108 -7.03 2.99 11.17
C ILE A 108 -7.82 4.03 12.00
N ASP A 109 -8.22 3.68 13.23
CA ASP A 109 -8.91 4.59 14.15
C ASP A 109 -7.91 5.55 14.83
N ILE A 110 -8.03 6.83 14.52
CA ILE A 110 -7.14 7.88 15.04
C ILE A 110 -7.26 8.04 16.56
N ALA A 111 -8.44 7.86 17.14
CA ALA A 111 -8.62 7.90 18.58
C ALA A 111 -7.91 6.72 19.28
N GLN A 112 -7.83 5.57 18.61
CA GLN A 112 -7.05 4.43 19.09
C GLN A 112 -5.54 4.70 18.98
N ILE A 113 -5.08 5.35 17.89
CA ILE A 113 -3.67 5.77 17.76
C ILE A 113 -3.25 6.58 18.99
N GLU A 114 -4.00 7.64 19.31
CA GLU A 114 -3.68 8.54 20.42
C GLU A 114 -3.55 7.81 21.76
N ARG A 115 -4.47 6.88 22.05
CA ARG A 115 -4.48 6.10 23.28
C ARG A 115 -3.30 5.13 23.43
N HIS A 116 -2.68 4.74 22.32
CA HIS A 116 -1.60 3.76 22.31
C HIS A 116 -0.20 4.40 22.12
N ILE A 117 -0.12 5.73 22.03
CA ILE A 117 1.16 6.43 22.02
C ILE A 117 1.85 6.29 23.38
N THR A 118 3.10 5.81 23.35
CA THR A 118 3.99 5.71 24.51
C THR A 118 5.34 6.40 24.21
N PRO A 119 6.22 6.60 25.19
CA PRO A 119 7.58 7.08 24.93
C PRO A 119 8.41 6.17 23.99
N ALA A 120 8.03 4.88 23.87
CA ALA A 120 8.64 3.92 22.96
C ALA A 120 8.13 4.01 21.52
N THR A 121 7.00 4.69 21.28
CA THR A 121 6.42 4.85 19.95
C THR A 121 7.32 5.71 19.06
N LYS A 122 7.86 5.12 17.99
CA LYS A 122 8.75 5.81 17.02
C LYS A 122 8.07 6.09 15.71
N VAL A 123 7.12 5.25 15.31
CA VAL A 123 6.45 5.34 14.01
C VAL A 123 4.95 5.08 14.17
N ILE A 124 4.15 5.81 13.38
CA ILE A 124 2.76 5.48 13.09
C ILE A 124 2.70 5.10 11.60
N MET A 125 2.11 3.93 11.30
CA MET A 125 2.02 3.42 9.94
C MET A 125 0.54 3.19 9.56
N PRO A 126 -0.19 4.25 9.15
CA PRO A 126 -1.55 4.10 8.62
C PRO A 126 -1.52 3.37 7.28
N VAL A 127 -2.62 2.69 6.95
CA VAL A 127 -2.76 1.91 5.71
C VAL A 127 -3.95 2.40 4.90
N ASP A 128 -3.71 2.74 3.65
CA ASP A 128 -4.73 3.21 2.69
C ASP A 128 -5.48 2.02 2.06
N ILE A 129 -6.23 1.29 2.86
CA ILE A 129 -6.93 0.06 2.44
C ILE A 129 -7.87 0.33 1.26
N GLY A 130 -7.86 -0.58 0.28
CA GLY A 130 -8.75 -0.54 -0.89
C GLY A 130 -8.51 0.63 -1.83
N GLY A 131 -7.53 1.48 -1.52
CA GLY A 131 -7.20 2.68 -2.30
C GLY A 131 -7.80 3.96 -1.74
N MET A 132 -8.44 3.91 -0.57
CA MET A 132 -8.97 5.09 0.14
C MET A 132 -7.91 5.68 1.07
N PRO A 133 -7.51 6.94 0.90
CA PRO A 133 -6.54 7.59 1.78
C PRO A 133 -7.04 7.69 3.23
N CYS A 134 -6.13 7.49 4.19
CA CYS A 134 -6.36 7.82 5.59
C CYS A 134 -6.49 9.34 5.79
N ASP A 135 -7.02 9.77 6.94
CA ASP A 135 -7.04 11.19 7.30
C ASP A 135 -5.67 11.66 7.77
N TYR A 136 -4.84 12.05 6.79
CA TYR A 136 -3.45 12.45 7.04
C TYR A 136 -3.33 13.73 7.86
N ASP A 137 -4.23 14.69 7.70
CA ASP A 137 -4.16 15.95 8.45
C ASP A 137 -4.31 15.65 9.94
N PHE A 138 -5.27 14.83 10.33
CA PHE A 138 -5.43 14.42 11.73
C PHE A 138 -4.21 13.67 12.27
N ILE A 139 -3.64 12.75 11.50
CA ILE A 139 -2.46 12.00 11.93
C ILE A 139 -1.25 12.94 12.07
N MET A 140 -1.04 13.82 11.09
CA MET A 140 0.07 14.78 11.11
C MET A 140 -0.11 15.83 12.21
N ASP A 141 -1.32 16.30 12.47
CA ASP A 141 -1.62 17.20 13.57
C ASP A 141 -1.38 16.52 14.92
N LEU A 142 -1.81 15.26 15.08
CA LEU A 142 -1.58 14.48 16.30
C LEU A 142 -0.09 14.39 16.64
N VAL A 143 0.76 13.96 15.68
CA VAL A 143 2.21 13.83 15.94
C VAL A 143 2.91 15.18 16.12
N ASN A 144 2.29 16.28 15.71
CA ASN A 144 2.80 17.64 15.89
C ASN A 144 2.31 18.33 17.16
N ARG A 145 1.34 17.77 17.86
CA ARG A 145 0.84 18.28 19.14
C ARG A 145 1.95 18.37 20.18
N ALA A 146 1.94 19.44 20.99
CA ALA A 146 3.00 19.73 21.95
C ALA A 146 3.15 18.63 23.03
N ASP A 147 2.02 18.07 23.51
CA ASP A 147 2.00 16.99 24.50
C ASP A 147 2.57 15.68 23.92
N VAL A 148 2.22 15.32 22.69
CA VAL A 148 2.74 14.13 21.99
C VAL A 148 4.25 14.27 21.74
N LYS A 149 4.71 15.45 21.27
CA LYS A 149 6.14 15.73 21.09
C LYS A 149 6.91 15.67 22.41
N SER A 150 6.35 16.19 23.49
CA SER A 150 7.01 16.16 24.79
C SER A 150 7.13 14.76 25.39
N ALA A 151 6.24 13.86 25.05
CA ALA A 151 6.29 12.43 25.45
C ALA A 151 7.26 11.60 24.60
N PHE A 152 7.61 12.08 23.40
CA PHE A 152 8.50 11.36 22.48
C PHE A 152 9.93 11.30 23.02
N THR A 153 10.49 10.08 23.08
CA THR A 153 11.86 9.86 23.51
C THR A 153 12.72 9.41 22.33
N ALA A 154 13.63 10.28 21.88
CA ALA A 154 14.54 9.96 20.77
C ALA A 154 15.66 9.00 21.22
N ALA A 155 15.90 7.94 20.45
CA ALA A 155 16.96 6.96 20.70
C ALA A 155 18.25 7.25 19.88
N ASN A 156 18.18 8.11 18.86
CA ASN A 156 19.30 8.44 17.99
C ASN A 156 19.19 9.86 17.42
N GLU A 157 20.21 10.32 16.69
CA GLU A 157 20.29 11.70 16.17
C GLU A 157 19.19 12.01 15.14
N ARG A 158 18.80 11.05 14.27
CA ARG A 158 17.72 11.26 13.29
C ARG A 158 16.37 11.47 13.98
N GLN A 159 16.10 10.70 15.04
CA GLN A 159 14.91 10.86 15.87
C GLN A 159 14.92 12.18 16.65
N LYS A 160 16.07 12.61 17.17
CA LYS A 160 16.22 13.93 17.79
C LYS A 160 15.98 15.06 16.79
N GLN A 161 16.51 14.90 15.58
CA GLN A 161 16.38 15.88 14.50
C GLN A 161 14.91 16.06 14.06
N LEU A 162 14.15 14.98 13.98
CA LEU A 162 12.71 15.04 13.70
C LEU A 162 11.92 15.60 14.90
N GLY A 163 12.31 15.22 16.11
CA GLY A 163 11.73 15.69 17.38
C GLY A 163 10.30 15.21 17.62
N ARG A 164 9.84 14.16 16.91
CA ARG A 164 8.51 13.59 17.04
C ARG A 164 8.43 12.18 16.42
N ILE A 165 7.28 11.55 16.58
CA ILE A 165 6.94 10.30 15.91
C ILE A 165 6.97 10.51 14.39
N LEU A 166 7.60 9.58 13.65
CA LEU A 166 7.62 9.55 12.20
C LEU A 166 6.31 8.95 11.67
N VAL A 167 5.75 9.54 10.63
CA VAL A 167 4.58 8.98 9.93
C VAL A 167 5.02 8.35 8.61
N ILE A 168 4.85 7.03 8.51
CA ILE A 168 5.10 6.27 7.28
C ILE A 168 3.77 5.71 6.79
N SER A 169 3.24 6.18 5.68
CA SER A 169 2.02 5.61 5.12
C SER A 169 2.31 4.32 4.35
N ASP A 170 1.55 3.28 4.65
CA ASP A 170 1.39 2.14 3.76
C ASP A 170 0.35 2.49 2.68
N ALA A 171 0.84 3.11 1.63
CA ALA A 171 0.08 3.53 0.46
C ALA A 171 0.09 2.47 -0.66
N ALA A 172 0.30 1.18 -0.29
CA ALA A 172 0.39 0.08 -1.25
C ALA A 172 -0.87 -0.08 -2.13
N HIS A 173 -2.01 0.44 -1.70
CA HIS A 173 -3.27 0.41 -2.44
C HIS A 173 -3.68 1.77 -3.03
N SER A 174 -3.02 2.87 -2.68
CA SER A 174 -3.54 4.22 -2.96
C SER A 174 -2.78 5.01 -4.02
N PHE A 175 -1.88 4.38 -4.79
CA PHE A 175 -1.25 5.09 -5.92
C PHE A 175 -2.33 5.62 -6.87
N GLY A 176 -2.32 6.94 -7.10
CA GLY A 176 -3.29 7.64 -7.94
C GLY A 176 -4.57 8.12 -7.23
N ALA A 177 -4.79 7.75 -5.97
CA ALA A 177 -5.81 8.38 -5.13
C ALA A 177 -5.50 9.88 -4.92
N SER A 178 -6.49 10.63 -4.51
CA SER A 178 -6.31 12.05 -4.18
C SER A 178 -6.75 12.37 -2.75
N TYR A 179 -6.03 13.31 -2.13
CA TYR A 179 -6.32 13.87 -0.83
C TYR A 179 -6.21 15.39 -0.91
N LYS A 180 -7.30 16.10 -0.60
CA LYS A 180 -7.43 17.57 -0.71
C LYS A 180 -6.96 18.11 -2.07
N GLY A 181 -7.41 17.45 -3.14
CA GLY A 181 -7.13 17.85 -4.53
C GLY A 181 -5.71 17.57 -5.03
N ARG A 182 -4.88 16.86 -4.25
CA ARG A 182 -3.52 16.46 -4.64
C ARG A 182 -3.41 14.94 -4.66
N LYS A 183 -2.63 14.41 -5.60
CA LYS A 183 -2.31 12.98 -5.63
C LYS A 183 -1.63 12.55 -4.34
N VAL A 184 -1.96 11.33 -3.88
CA VAL A 184 -1.34 10.72 -2.72
C VAL A 184 0.16 10.50 -2.98
N GLY A 185 1.01 10.84 -1.99
CA GLY A 185 2.47 10.70 -2.06
C GLY A 185 3.24 11.80 -1.31
N GLY A 186 2.56 12.91 -0.94
CA GLY A 186 3.15 14.03 -0.20
C GLY A 186 2.50 14.32 1.16
N GLN A 187 1.59 13.49 1.64
CA GLN A 187 0.74 13.76 2.81
C GLN A 187 1.38 13.36 4.14
N ALA A 188 2.32 12.42 4.13
CA ALA A 188 3.07 11.97 5.30
C ALA A 188 4.57 12.21 5.13
N ASP A 189 5.36 11.96 6.17
CA ASP A 189 6.84 12.09 6.11
C ASP A 189 7.44 11.15 5.05
N VAL A 190 6.91 9.93 4.98
CA VAL A 190 7.24 8.92 3.96
C VAL A 190 5.96 8.22 3.55
N MET A 191 5.80 7.94 2.25
CA MET A 191 4.71 7.10 1.76
C MET A 191 5.27 5.97 0.92
N GLY A 192 4.85 4.73 1.20
CA GLY A 192 5.30 3.54 0.50
C GLY A 192 4.26 3.02 -0.48
N PHE A 193 4.65 2.82 -1.74
CA PHE A 193 3.81 2.24 -2.79
C PHE A 193 4.26 0.84 -3.18
N SER A 194 3.29 -0.02 -3.49
CA SER A 194 3.53 -1.35 -4.05
C SER A 194 3.19 -1.35 -5.54
N PHE A 195 4.08 -1.94 -6.34
CA PHE A 195 3.90 -2.16 -7.77
C PHE A 195 3.89 -3.67 -8.10
N HIS A 196 3.45 -4.50 -7.14
CA HIS A 196 3.19 -5.91 -7.36
C HIS A 196 2.15 -6.12 -8.49
N ALA A 197 2.16 -7.29 -9.13
CA ALA A 197 1.36 -7.61 -10.32
C ALA A 197 -0.14 -7.30 -10.22
N VAL A 198 -0.74 -7.37 -9.03
CA VAL A 198 -2.17 -7.11 -8.82
C VAL A 198 -2.50 -5.64 -8.54
N LYS A 199 -1.51 -4.76 -8.42
CA LYS A 199 -1.72 -3.33 -8.10
C LYS A 199 -2.18 -2.54 -9.33
N ASN A 200 -2.76 -1.38 -9.08
CA ASN A 200 -3.28 -0.51 -10.13
C ASN A 200 -2.20 -0.09 -11.14
N LEU A 201 -1.03 0.28 -10.63
CA LEU A 201 0.20 0.43 -11.40
C LEU A 201 1.10 -0.75 -11.03
N THR A 202 1.57 -1.51 -12.03
CA THR A 202 2.44 -2.66 -11.77
C THR A 202 3.78 -2.54 -12.48
N THR A 203 4.80 -3.16 -11.89
CA THR A 203 6.11 -3.42 -12.49
C THR A 203 6.45 -4.92 -12.44
N ALA A 204 5.44 -5.80 -12.41
CA ALA A 204 5.47 -7.22 -12.04
C ALA A 204 5.76 -7.40 -10.54
N GLU A 205 6.96 -7.13 -10.11
CA GLU A 205 7.38 -6.89 -8.74
C GLU A 205 8.01 -5.50 -8.66
N GLY A 206 7.73 -4.76 -7.60
CA GLY A 206 8.29 -3.44 -7.37
C GLY A 206 7.62 -2.69 -6.25
N GLY A 207 8.21 -1.56 -5.92
CA GLY A 207 7.69 -0.60 -4.97
C GLY A 207 8.45 0.72 -5.06
N ALA A 208 7.92 1.71 -4.40
CA ALA A 208 8.60 3.01 -4.25
C ALA A 208 8.31 3.60 -2.88
N ILE A 209 9.22 4.43 -2.41
CA ILE A 209 8.96 5.37 -1.32
C ILE A 209 9.05 6.79 -1.85
N THR A 210 8.12 7.63 -1.43
CA THR A 210 8.23 9.09 -1.57
C THR A 210 8.63 9.69 -0.23
N LEU A 211 9.59 10.60 -0.28
CA LEU A 211 10.17 11.27 0.88
C LEU A 211 9.68 12.71 0.95
N ASN A 212 9.16 13.12 2.11
CA ASN A 212 8.63 14.45 2.35
C ASN A 212 9.06 14.99 3.72
N LEU A 213 10.17 14.49 4.24
CA LEU A 213 10.66 14.87 5.56
C LEU A 213 10.80 16.40 5.67
N PRO A 214 10.44 16.98 6.84
CA PRO A 214 10.55 18.41 7.06
C PRO A 214 12.01 18.86 7.22
N VAL A 215 12.25 20.16 7.15
CA VAL A 215 13.51 20.76 7.59
C VAL A 215 13.77 20.36 9.06
N PRO A 216 15.01 19.98 9.41
CA PRO A 216 16.26 20.19 8.68
C PRO A 216 16.73 19.02 7.81
N PHE A 217 15.89 18.02 7.51
CA PHE A 217 16.30 16.91 6.64
C PHE A 217 16.48 17.37 5.18
N ASP A 218 17.60 16.99 4.58
CA ASP A 218 17.79 16.98 3.13
C ASP A 218 17.28 15.67 2.55
N ASN A 219 16.17 15.71 1.80
CA ASN A 219 15.55 14.51 1.23
C ASN A 219 16.43 13.85 0.15
N ASP A 220 17.36 14.56 -0.47
CA ASP A 220 18.36 13.97 -1.38
C ASP A 220 19.45 13.18 -0.61
N GLU A 221 19.82 13.62 0.57
CA GLU A 221 20.73 12.86 1.44
C GLU A 221 20.06 11.61 2.01
N VAL A 222 18.79 11.72 2.41
CA VAL A 222 17.99 10.59 2.88
C VAL A 222 17.85 9.56 1.75
N TRP A 223 17.49 10.01 0.54
CA TRP A 223 17.42 9.18 -0.65
C TRP A 223 18.74 8.44 -0.90
N ARG A 224 19.89 9.16 -0.87
CA ARG A 224 21.23 8.57 -1.06
C ARG A 224 21.52 7.51 0.00
N SER A 225 21.24 7.79 1.27
CA SER A 225 21.47 6.85 2.37
C SER A 225 20.67 5.55 2.18
N ILE A 226 19.37 5.64 1.89
CA ILE A 226 18.51 4.46 1.68
C ILE A 226 18.91 3.72 0.39
N ASN A 227 19.27 4.42 -0.69
CA ASN A 227 19.74 3.81 -1.93
C ASN A 227 21.08 3.04 -1.74
N VAL A 228 21.98 3.57 -0.92
CA VAL A 228 23.23 2.88 -0.53
C VAL A 228 22.91 1.59 0.22
N ALA A 229 22.03 1.65 1.23
CA ALA A 229 21.56 0.47 1.97
C ALA A 229 20.88 -0.56 1.06
N ALA A 230 20.15 -0.13 0.03
CA ALA A 230 19.49 -0.99 -0.95
C ALA A 230 20.47 -1.69 -1.93
N LEU A 231 21.72 -1.26 -1.98
CA LEU A 231 22.77 -1.71 -2.89
C LEU A 231 24.02 -2.19 -2.16
N HIS A 232 23.88 -3.11 -1.21
CA HIS A 232 24.99 -3.71 -0.43
C HIS A 232 25.78 -2.71 0.42
N GLY A 233 25.24 -1.51 0.71
CA GLY A 233 26.00 -0.44 1.38
C GLY A 233 27.09 0.19 0.50
N GLN A 234 27.01 0.05 -0.84
CA GLN A 234 28.01 0.57 -1.78
C GLN A 234 27.82 2.08 -2.01
N THR A 235 28.95 2.82 -1.95
CA THR A 235 28.97 4.28 -2.20
C THR A 235 28.76 4.65 -3.67
N LYS A 236 28.86 3.71 -4.62
CA LYS A 236 28.62 3.94 -6.05
C LYS A 236 27.70 2.86 -6.62
N ASP A 237 26.72 3.26 -7.40
CA ASP A 237 25.83 2.37 -8.15
C ASP A 237 26.50 1.87 -9.46
N ALA A 238 25.79 0.99 -10.20
CA ALA A 238 26.31 0.43 -11.44
C ALA A 238 26.54 1.52 -12.51
N LEU A 239 25.63 2.49 -12.59
CA LEU A 239 25.71 3.59 -13.59
C LEU A 239 26.95 4.45 -13.38
N THR A 240 27.32 4.75 -12.14
CA THR A 240 28.53 5.50 -11.82
C THR A 240 29.81 4.68 -12.10
N LYS A 241 29.77 3.36 -11.82
CA LYS A 241 30.95 2.47 -12.02
C LYS A 241 31.32 2.26 -13.49
N THR A 242 30.37 2.39 -14.43
CA THR A 242 30.65 2.22 -15.87
C THR A 242 31.44 3.38 -16.48
N GLN A 243 31.56 4.50 -15.77
CA GLN A 243 32.41 5.59 -16.22
C GLN A 243 33.90 5.20 -16.14
N ALA A 244 34.65 5.51 -17.18
CA ALA A 244 36.07 5.15 -17.27
C ALA A 244 36.86 5.63 -16.04
N GLY A 245 37.58 4.75 -15.39
CA GLY A 245 38.38 5.03 -14.20
C GLY A 245 37.61 5.08 -12.86
N GLN A 246 36.29 4.91 -12.85
CA GLN A 246 35.44 5.03 -11.65
C GLN A 246 35.18 3.69 -10.91
N TRP A 247 36.08 2.71 -11.02
CA TRP A 247 35.91 1.36 -10.47
C TRP A 247 35.95 1.28 -8.94
N ARG A 248 36.61 2.23 -8.25
CA ARG A 248 36.74 2.22 -6.79
C ARG A 248 35.45 2.65 -6.13
N TYR A 249 35.00 1.86 -5.16
CA TYR A 249 33.88 2.13 -4.26
C TYR A 249 34.23 1.64 -2.86
N ASP A 250 33.42 2.04 -1.89
CA ASP A 250 33.52 1.58 -0.51
C ASP A 250 32.21 0.93 -0.06
N ILE A 251 32.26 0.08 0.96
CA ILE A 251 31.10 -0.49 1.65
C ILE A 251 31.03 0.17 3.02
N VAL A 252 30.02 1.02 3.22
CA VAL A 252 29.90 1.84 4.43
C VAL A 252 28.98 1.23 5.48
N GLU A 253 28.17 0.24 5.10
CA GLU A 253 27.28 -0.51 5.98
C GLU A 253 26.93 -1.88 5.38
N PRO A 254 26.46 -2.85 6.18
CA PRO A 254 25.98 -4.15 5.67
C PRO A 254 24.61 -3.98 5.03
N GLY A 255 24.58 -3.51 3.77
CA GLY A 255 23.37 -3.24 3.04
C GLY A 255 22.73 -4.49 2.41
N TYR A 256 21.60 -4.27 1.78
CA TYR A 256 20.75 -5.28 1.13
C TYR A 256 20.90 -5.25 -0.40
N LYS A 257 20.28 -6.19 -1.09
CA LYS A 257 20.14 -6.17 -2.55
C LYS A 257 18.65 -6.15 -2.91
N CYS A 258 18.08 -4.95 -3.00
CA CYS A 258 16.64 -4.75 -3.20
C CYS A 258 16.30 -3.58 -4.15
N ASN A 259 17.22 -3.24 -5.04
CA ASN A 259 17.02 -2.22 -6.08
C ASN A 259 16.03 -2.68 -7.15
N MET A 260 15.33 -1.72 -7.76
CA MET A 260 14.53 -1.95 -8.98
C MET A 260 15.44 -2.07 -10.21
N THR A 261 15.02 -2.83 -11.20
CA THR A 261 15.69 -2.96 -12.51
C THR A 261 15.02 -2.07 -13.56
N ASP A 262 15.75 -1.73 -14.64
CA ASP A 262 15.18 -0.96 -15.73
C ASP A 262 14.11 -1.72 -16.51
N ILE A 263 14.14 -3.06 -16.50
CA ILE A 263 13.04 -3.89 -17.03
C ILE A 263 11.73 -3.62 -16.29
N GLN A 264 11.77 -3.63 -14.96
CA GLN A 264 10.60 -3.31 -14.12
C GLN A 264 10.17 -1.85 -14.31
N ALA A 265 11.13 -0.93 -14.33
CA ALA A 265 10.85 0.50 -14.52
C ALA A 265 10.20 0.80 -15.87
N ALA A 266 10.58 0.10 -16.95
CA ALA A 266 9.96 0.27 -18.27
C ALA A 266 8.46 -0.10 -18.24
N ILE A 267 8.08 -1.16 -17.54
CA ILE A 267 6.66 -1.52 -17.35
C ILE A 267 5.96 -0.39 -16.58
N GLY A 268 6.56 0.08 -15.48
CA GLY A 268 6.00 1.16 -14.65
C GLY A 268 5.80 2.48 -15.39
N LEU A 269 6.72 2.84 -16.30
CA LEU A 269 6.60 4.04 -17.13
C LEU A 269 5.39 3.96 -18.07
N VAL A 270 5.16 2.81 -18.69
CA VAL A 270 3.98 2.60 -19.55
C VAL A 270 2.69 2.67 -18.75
N GLU A 271 2.67 2.06 -17.55
CA GLU A 271 1.51 2.13 -16.66
C GLU A 271 1.24 3.57 -16.20
N LEU A 272 2.27 4.32 -15.85
CA LEU A 272 2.14 5.71 -15.42
C LEU A 272 1.61 6.64 -16.52
N ASP A 273 2.05 6.43 -17.77
CA ASP A 273 1.60 7.22 -18.94
C ASP A 273 0.09 7.15 -19.17
N ARG A 274 -0.50 6.00 -18.88
CA ARG A 274 -1.92 5.73 -19.15
C ARG A 274 -2.80 5.75 -17.88
N TYR A 275 -2.20 6.06 -16.72
CA TYR A 275 -2.84 5.82 -15.45
C TYR A 275 -4.13 6.63 -15.26
N ASP A 276 -4.04 7.97 -15.26
CA ASP A 276 -5.19 8.85 -14.94
C ASP A 276 -6.28 8.84 -16.01
N ASN A 277 -5.87 8.82 -17.29
CA ASN A 277 -6.80 9.02 -18.42
C ASN A 277 -7.39 7.71 -18.97
N ASP A 278 -6.93 6.56 -18.49
CA ASP A 278 -7.35 5.26 -19.02
C ASP A 278 -7.59 4.26 -17.87
N THR A 279 -6.54 3.84 -17.15
CA THR A 279 -6.64 2.80 -16.11
C THR A 279 -7.58 3.22 -14.97
N LEU A 280 -7.41 4.40 -14.42
CA LEU A 280 -8.22 4.90 -13.31
C LEU A 280 -9.68 5.13 -13.72
N VAL A 281 -9.90 5.67 -14.94
CA VAL A 281 -11.24 5.88 -15.50
C VAL A 281 -11.99 4.56 -15.61
N ARG A 282 -11.32 3.51 -16.14
CA ARG A 282 -11.95 2.18 -16.25
C ARG A 282 -12.29 1.57 -14.88
N ARG A 283 -11.39 1.66 -13.91
CA ARG A 283 -11.63 1.16 -12.54
C ARG A 283 -12.81 1.86 -11.88
N LYS A 284 -12.88 3.20 -11.99
CA LYS A 284 -14.02 4.00 -11.51
C LYS A 284 -15.33 3.56 -12.15
N ALA A 285 -15.35 3.34 -13.46
CA ALA A 285 -16.54 2.88 -14.18
C ALA A 285 -17.02 1.50 -13.69
N ILE A 286 -16.10 0.53 -13.49
CA ILE A 286 -16.43 -0.78 -12.94
C ILE A 286 -17.07 -0.65 -11.55
N CYS A 287 -16.46 0.13 -10.66
CA CYS A 287 -17.00 0.32 -9.31
C CYS A 287 -18.39 1.00 -9.32
N ALA A 288 -18.59 1.98 -10.19
CA ALA A 288 -19.89 2.63 -10.37
C ALA A 288 -20.96 1.65 -10.89
N GLN A 289 -20.59 0.75 -11.81
CA GLN A 289 -21.50 -0.27 -12.32
C GLN A 289 -21.90 -1.26 -11.21
N TYR A 290 -20.95 -1.74 -10.38
CA TYR A 290 -21.28 -2.56 -9.21
C TYR A 290 -22.22 -1.84 -8.25
N ASN A 291 -21.94 -0.59 -7.89
CA ASN A 291 -22.82 0.20 -7.01
C ASN A 291 -24.25 0.27 -7.58
N SER A 292 -24.39 0.52 -8.89
CA SER A 292 -25.71 0.56 -9.56
C SER A 292 -26.44 -0.78 -9.48
N LYS A 293 -25.75 -1.91 -9.66
CA LYS A 293 -26.36 -3.25 -9.60
C LYS A 293 -26.79 -3.64 -8.19
N PHE A 294 -26.03 -3.25 -7.16
CA PHE A 294 -26.34 -3.60 -5.78
C PHE A 294 -27.29 -2.63 -5.09
N SER A 295 -27.54 -1.44 -5.63
CA SER A 295 -28.29 -0.36 -4.99
C SER A 295 -29.71 -0.73 -4.54
N SER A 296 -30.35 -1.71 -5.18
CA SER A 296 -31.68 -2.20 -4.82
C SER A 296 -31.67 -3.29 -3.73
N GLN A 297 -30.53 -3.77 -3.30
CA GLN A 297 -30.40 -4.84 -2.32
C GLN A 297 -30.41 -4.26 -0.90
N SER A 298 -31.28 -4.79 -0.03
CA SER A 298 -31.42 -4.31 1.36
C SER A 298 -30.18 -4.57 2.24
N TRP A 299 -29.34 -5.50 1.85
CA TRP A 299 -28.11 -5.86 2.55
C TRP A 299 -26.89 -5.07 2.06
N PHE A 300 -27.03 -4.27 1.00
CA PHE A 300 -25.92 -3.56 0.39
C PHE A 300 -25.47 -2.38 1.25
N ASP A 301 -24.19 -2.42 1.63
CA ASP A 301 -23.48 -1.31 2.24
C ASP A 301 -22.40 -0.84 1.27
N ALA A 302 -22.60 0.36 0.70
CA ALA A 302 -21.76 0.85 -0.39
C ALA A 302 -20.33 1.13 0.06
N PRO A 303 -19.31 0.61 -0.63
CA PRO A 303 -17.93 0.99 -0.35
C PRO A 303 -17.70 2.49 -0.46
N LEU A 304 -16.93 3.04 0.47
CA LEU A 304 -16.58 4.46 0.47
C LEU A 304 -15.47 4.72 -0.56
N PHE A 305 -15.77 5.42 -1.64
CA PHE A 305 -14.81 5.81 -2.66
C PHE A 305 -14.49 7.30 -2.68
N GLU A 306 -15.38 8.13 -2.16
CA GLU A 306 -15.23 9.58 -2.19
C GLU A 306 -15.71 10.18 -0.86
N THR A 307 -14.99 11.19 -0.38
CA THR A 307 -15.39 12.08 0.72
C THR A 307 -15.23 13.53 0.25
N THR A 308 -15.49 14.50 1.12
CA THR A 308 -15.21 15.92 0.82
C THR A 308 -13.75 16.15 0.45
N ASP A 309 -12.83 15.42 1.08
CA ASP A 309 -11.38 15.67 0.99
C ASP A 309 -10.62 14.59 0.23
N SER A 310 -11.22 13.41 -0.02
CA SER A 310 -10.50 12.28 -0.57
C SER A 310 -11.27 11.59 -1.69
N GLU A 311 -10.54 11.12 -2.71
CA GLU A 311 -11.04 10.21 -3.73
C GLU A 311 -10.12 8.99 -3.83
N SER A 312 -10.72 7.80 -3.79
CA SER A 312 -10.04 6.52 -3.94
C SER A 312 -9.43 6.36 -5.34
N CYS A 313 -8.39 5.55 -5.46
CA CYS A 313 -7.92 5.06 -6.76
C CYS A 313 -8.66 3.79 -7.22
N TYR A 314 -9.75 3.41 -6.56
CA TYR A 314 -10.59 2.27 -6.93
C TYR A 314 -9.79 0.97 -7.06
N HIS A 315 -8.85 0.74 -6.12
CA HIS A 315 -8.01 -0.45 -6.16
C HIS A 315 -8.79 -1.73 -5.87
N LEU A 316 -9.65 -1.72 -4.86
CA LEU A 316 -10.54 -2.82 -4.51
C LEU A 316 -12.00 -2.35 -4.48
N TYR A 317 -12.89 -3.25 -4.87
CA TYR A 317 -14.30 -3.14 -4.53
C TYR A 317 -14.58 -4.06 -3.34
N MET A 318 -14.53 -3.49 -2.15
CA MET A 318 -14.73 -4.20 -0.89
C MET A 318 -16.22 -4.13 -0.52
N LEU A 319 -16.99 -5.09 -1.05
CA LEU A 319 -18.41 -5.21 -0.76
C LEU A 319 -18.60 -5.61 0.70
N HIS A 320 -19.30 -4.81 1.46
CA HIS A 320 -19.76 -5.18 2.79
C HIS A 320 -21.25 -5.58 2.74
N VAL A 321 -21.56 -6.78 3.24
CA VAL A 321 -22.92 -7.32 3.25
C VAL A 321 -23.47 -7.24 4.67
N SER A 322 -24.37 -6.26 4.91
CA SER A 322 -24.92 -6.01 6.24
C SER A 322 -25.59 -7.24 6.85
N GLY A 323 -25.21 -7.56 8.08
CA GLY A 323 -25.79 -8.67 8.85
C GLY A 323 -25.24 -10.07 8.50
N MET A 324 -24.27 -10.17 7.60
CA MET A 324 -23.66 -11.44 7.20
C MET A 324 -22.58 -11.88 8.21
N SER A 325 -22.59 -13.15 8.56
CA SER A 325 -21.51 -13.78 9.34
C SER A 325 -20.36 -14.26 8.46
N GLU A 326 -19.18 -14.52 9.06
CA GLU A 326 -18.02 -15.08 8.36
C GLU A 326 -18.37 -16.39 7.62
N ALA A 327 -19.08 -17.32 8.28
CA ALA A 327 -19.46 -18.58 7.66
C ALA A 327 -20.40 -18.39 6.45
N GLN A 328 -21.32 -17.42 6.52
CA GLN A 328 -22.19 -17.06 5.42
C GLN A 328 -21.41 -16.40 4.28
N ARG A 329 -20.47 -15.53 4.59
CA ARG A 329 -19.55 -14.91 3.61
C ARG A 329 -18.76 -15.97 2.86
N ASP A 330 -18.19 -16.94 3.56
CA ASP A 330 -17.43 -18.03 2.97
C ASP A 330 -18.29 -18.89 2.06
N GLU A 331 -19.54 -19.15 2.43
CA GLU A 331 -20.49 -19.87 1.58
C GLU A 331 -20.86 -19.08 0.31
N VAL A 332 -21.04 -17.76 0.40
CA VAL A 332 -21.23 -16.90 -0.80
C VAL A 332 -20.04 -17.01 -1.75
N ILE A 333 -18.81 -16.91 -1.21
CA ILE A 333 -17.58 -17.05 -2.02
C ILE A 333 -17.54 -18.42 -2.70
N ARG A 334 -17.89 -19.49 -1.99
CA ARG A 334 -17.92 -20.86 -2.54
C ARG A 334 -18.94 -20.99 -3.69
N LEU A 335 -20.17 -20.50 -3.49
CA LEU A 335 -21.23 -20.56 -4.50
C LEU A 335 -20.85 -19.78 -5.78
N VAL A 336 -20.24 -18.60 -5.62
CA VAL A 336 -19.81 -17.79 -6.76
C VAL A 336 -18.59 -18.41 -7.46
N ALA A 337 -17.68 -19.03 -6.71
CA ALA A 337 -16.54 -19.76 -7.28
C ALA A 337 -16.98 -20.95 -8.15
N GLU A 338 -18.06 -21.65 -7.81
CA GLU A 338 -18.65 -22.73 -8.62
C GLU A 338 -19.14 -22.24 -10.00
N GLN A 339 -19.45 -20.95 -10.12
CA GLN A 339 -19.80 -20.28 -11.38
C GLN A 339 -18.56 -19.80 -12.17
N GLY A 340 -17.35 -20.12 -11.70
CA GLY A 340 -16.08 -19.75 -12.34
C GLY A 340 -15.69 -18.29 -12.13
N ILE A 341 -16.11 -17.65 -11.06
CA ILE A 341 -15.79 -16.27 -10.70
C ILE A 341 -14.91 -16.26 -9.46
N ALA A 342 -13.73 -15.65 -9.55
CA ALA A 342 -12.81 -15.53 -8.43
C ALA A 342 -13.17 -14.30 -7.56
N LEU A 343 -13.57 -14.54 -6.32
CA LEU A 343 -13.70 -13.54 -5.27
C LEU A 343 -12.53 -13.64 -4.29
N ASN A 344 -12.37 -12.63 -3.42
CA ASN A 344 -11.34 -12.63 -2.39
C ASN A 344 -11.83 -11.93 -1.11
N VAL A 345 -10.98 -11.87 -0.09
CA VAL A 345 -11.17 -11.08 1.13
C VAL A 345 -9.90 -10.28 1.41
N HIS A 346 -10.02 -8.97 1.53
CA HIS A 346 -8.90 -8.07 1.85
C HIS A 346 -9.18 -7.26 3.12
N PHE A 347 -8.66 -7.71 4.26
CA PHE A 347 -7.80 -8.86 4.52
C PHE A 347 -8.31 -9.64 5.72
N GLN A 348 -7.79 -10.87 5.90
CA GLN A 348 -7.91 -11.52 7.20
C GLN A 348 -7.11 -10.68 8.22
N PRO A 349 -7.74 -10.15 9.31
CA PRO A 349 -7.05 -9.34 10.30
C PRO A 349 -5.85 -10.05 10.90
N LEU A 350 -4.79 -9.31 11.17
CA LEU A 350 -3.52 -9.86 11.67
C LEU A 350 -3.70 -10.73 12.94
N PRO A 351 -4.54 -10.37 13.94
CA PRO A 351 -4.75 -11.19 15.14
C PRO A 351 -5.31 -12.59 14.86
N LEU A 352 -5.88 -12.85 13.67
CA LEU A 352 -6.35 -14.18 13.28
C LEU A 352 -5.24 -15.08 12.74
N LEU A 353 -4.10 -14.51 12.36
CA LEU A 353 -2.99 -15.26 11.76
C LEU A 353 -2.10 -15.88 12.85
N SER A 354 -1.59 -17.09 12.61
CA SER A 354 -0.86 -17.91 13.60
C SER A 354 0.34 -17.18 14.22
N LEU A 355 1.09 -16.42 13.42
CA LEU A 355 2.23 -15.64 13.90
C LEU A 355 1.81 -14.67 15.00
N TYR A 356 0.80 -13.85 14.73
CA TYR A 356 0.38 -12.80 15.65
C TYR A 356 -0.39 -13.34 16.86
N LYS A 357 -1.15 -14.43 16.68
CA LYS A 357 -1.70 -15.19 17.82
C LYS A 357 -0.59 -15.69 18.74
N GLY A 358 0.49 -16.21 18.17
CA GLY A 358 1.67 -16.64 18.93
C GLY A 358 2.39 -15.51 19.67
N LEU A 359 2.26 -14.28 19.20
CA LEU A 359 2.77 -13.07 19.86
C LEU A 359 1.80 -12.48 20.91
N GLY A 360 0.62 -13.10 21.11
CA GLY A 360 -0.36 -12.72 22.14
C GLY A 360 -1.45 -11.75 21.69
N TYR A 361 -1.55 -11.42 20.40
CA TYR A 361 -2.66 -10.62 19.87
C TYR A 361 -3.93 -11.46 19.78
N ARG A 362 -5.08 -10.87 20.16
CA ARG A 362 -6.39 -11.53 20.17
C ARG A 362 -7.37 -10.72 19.36
N MET A 363 -8.21 -11.39 18.58
CA MET A 363 -9.18 -10.72 17.71
C MET A 363 -10.25 -9.93 18.50
N GLU A 364 -10.56 -10.39 19.70
CA GLU A 364 -11.54 -9.76 20.59
C GLU A 364 -11.16 -8.32 20.98
N ASP A 365 -9.88 -7.98 20.90
CA ASP A 365 -9.38 -6.64 21.20
C ASP A 365 -9.63 -5.64 20.02
N TYR A 366 -10.09 -6.14 18.86
CA TYR A 366 -10.30 -5.35 17.62
C TYR A 366 -11.70 -5.59 17.00
N PRO A 367 -12.78 -5.25 17.72
CA PRO A 367 -14.14 -5.59 17.30
C PRO A 367 -14.60 -4.96 16.00
N ASN A 368 -14.12 -3.75 15.66
CA ASN A 368 -14.48 -3.10 14.39
C ASN A 368 -13.81 -3.82 13.21
N ALA A 369 -12.52 -4.17 13.34
CA ALA A 369 -11.80 -4.94 12.32
C ALA A 369 -12.47 -6.31 12.09
N TRP A 370 -12.94 -6.95 13.16
CA TRP A 370 -13.71 -8.20 13.04
C TRP A 370 -15.02 -8.01 12.26
N GLN A 371 -15.80 -6.98 12.60
CA GLN A 371 -17.09 -6.71 11.95
C GLN A 371 -16.91 -6.47 10.45
N GLN A 372 -15.89 -5.69 10.06
CA GLN A 372 -15.59 -5.43 8.66
C GLN A 372 -15.16 -6.71 7.94
N TYR A 373 -14.25 -7.48 8.52
CA TYR A 373 -13.75 -8.72 7.94
C TYR A 373 -14.84 -9.78 7.75
N ALA A 374 -15.70 -9.97 8.75
CA ALA A 374 -16.68 -11.04 8.75
C ALA A 374 -17.67 -10.95 7.57
N ALA A 375 -17.96 -9.74 7.10
CA ALA A 375 -18.96 -9.46 6.08
C ALA A 375 -18.37 -8.88 4.78
N GLU A 376 -17.03 -8.79 4.66
CA GLU A 376 -16.37 -8.24 3.47
C GLU A 376 -16.16 -9.30 2.40
N ILE A 377 -16.50 -8.96 1.15
CA ILE A 377 -16.19 -9.71 -0.07
C ILE A 377 -15.56 -8.76 -1.08
N SER A 378 -14.32 -9.02 -1.46
CA SER A 378 -13.66 -8.26 -2.51
C SER A 378 -14.04 -8.80 -3.90
N LEU A 379 -14.56 -7.92 -4.76
CA LEU A 379 -14.96 -8.25 -6.13
C LEU A 379 -13.84 -7.94 -7.13
N PRO A 380 -13.83 -8.62 -8.31
CA PRO A 380 -12.87 -8.34 -9.37
C PRO A 380 -12.96 -6.91 -9.87
N VAL A 381 -11.82 -6.19 -9.88
CA VAL A 381 -11.67 -4.88 -10.50
C VAL A 381 -10.33 -4.86 -11.23
N TYR A 382 -10.34 -4.93 -12.57
CA TYR A 382 -9.15 -4.85 -13.41
C TYR A 382 -9.49 -4.31 -14.79
N TYR A 383 -8.52 -3.78 -15.51
CA TYR A 383 -8.73 -3.03 -16.74
C TYR A 383 -9.53 -3.78 -17.81
N ASN A 384 -9.22 -5.06 -18.04
CA ASN A 384 -9.82 -5.90 -19.09
C ASN A 384 -11.13 -6.60 -18.64
N LEU A 385 -11.67 -6.29 -17.47
CA LEU A 385 -12.98 -6.79 -17.04
C LEU A 385 -14.05 -6.09 -17.87
N SER A 386 -14.78 -6.85 -18.71
CA SER A 386 -15.84 -6.28 -19.56
C SER A 386 -17.07 -5.87 -18.75
N ASP A 387 -17.93 -5.03 -19.32
CA ASP A 387 -19.18 -4.64 -18.64
C ASP A 387 -20.12 -5.84 -18.45
N GLU A 388 -20.11 -6.77 -19.40
CA GLU A 388 -20.87 -8.03 -19.32
C GLU A 388 -20.32 -8.92 -18.19
N ASP A 389 -18.98 -8.97 -18.00
CA ASP A 389 -18.37 -9.70 -16.90
C ASP A 389 -18.70 -9.05 -15.55
N VAL A 390 -18.74 -7.71 -15.45
CA VAL A 390 -19.18 -6.99 -14.25
C VAL A 390 -20.64 -7.35 -13.93
N ASP A 391 -21.52 -7.35 -14.92
CA ASP A 391 -22.93 -7.73 -14.76
C ASP A 391 -23.07 -9.18 -14.28
N ARG A 392 -22.28 -10.07 -14.83
CA ARG A 392 -22.26 -11.49 -14.43
C ARG A 392 -21.77 -11.65 -12.99
N VAL A 393 -20.69 -10.97 -12.58
CA VAL A 393 -20.20 -10.99 -11.20
C VAL A 393 -21.28 -10.48 -10.26
N ALA A 394 -21.87 -9.33 -10.56
CA ALA A 394 -22.92 -8.74 -9.71
C ALA A 394 -24.15 -9.64 -9.57
N GLY A 395 -24.64 -10.21 -10.69
CA GLY A 395 -25.76 -11.16 -10.70
C GLY A 395 -25.50 -12.39 -9.85
N SER A 396 -24.32 -13.01 -10.02
CA SER A 396 -23.91 -14.20 -9.26
C SER A 396 -23.80 -13.91 -7.75
N VAL A 397 -23.26 -12.74 -7.39
CA VAL A 397 -23.16 -12.31 -5.98
C VAL A 397 -24.53 -12.06 -5.38
N ILE A 398 -25.43 -11.36 -6.10
CA ILE A 398 -26.80 -11.09 -5.63
C ILE A 398 -27.54 -12.42 -5.39
N GLU A 399 -27.46 -13.36 -6.31
CA GLU A 399 -28.10 -14.68 -6.18
C GLU A 399 -27.57 -15.42 -4.95
N ALA A 400 -26.23 -15.54 -4.82
CA ALA A 400 -25.60 -16.25 -3.72
C ALA A 400 -25.88 -15.61 -2.35
N VAL A 401 -25.79 -14.28 -2.22
CA VAL A 401 -26.09 -13.55 -0.98
C VAL A 401 -27.56 -13.76 -0.59
N ASN A 402 -28.50 -13.58 -1.54
CA ASN A 402 -29.92 -13.77 -1.25
C ASN A 402 -30.26 -15.23 -0.90
N GLN A 403 -29.58 -16.21 -1.46
CA GLN A 403 -29.72 -17.61 -1.08
C GLN A 403 -29.25 -17.85 0.36
N VAL A 404 -28.06 -17.37 0.71
CA VAL A 404 -27.43 -17.61 2.03
C VAL A 404 -28.10 -16.87 3.17
N LEU A 405 -28.61 -15.63 2.92
CA LEU A 405 -29.33 -14.86 3.95
C LEU A 405 -30.75 -15.34 4.22
N ARG A 406 -31.32 -16.17 3.33
CA ARG A 406 -32.66 -16.78 3.53
C ARG A 406 -32.62 -18.14 4.22
N ALA A 407 -31.44 -18.79 4.23
CA ALA A 407 -31.21 -20.08 4.86
C ALA A 407 -30.97 -19.96 6.37
#